data_9af9f46ca82ba5f7b15a6268f9109402
#
_entry.id   9af9f46ca82ba5f7b15a6268f9109402
#
_cell.length_a   1.000
_cell.length_b   1.000
_cell.length_c   1.000
_cell.angle_alpha   90.00
_cell.angle_beta   90.00
_cell.angle_gamma   90.00
#
_symmetry.space_group_name_H-M   'P 1'
#
loop_
_entity.id
_entity.type
_entity.pdbx_description
1 polymer ?
#
loop_
_entity_poly.entity_id
_entity_poly.type
_entity_poly.pdbx_seq_one_letter_code
_entity_poly.pdbx_strand_id
1 'polypeptide(L)'
;SYTFSFFNRIDYKFKQRYLLGASFVREGSSKFVKENRFGDFYSVSGGWIISDEAFMRNAGFISLLKLRGSYGETGNQNIPSEVTKNSYSIKSKQYYNNMQNMFLWNIANKAAKWEKNKSIDLGLDYALFNNKVNGSIAYYRRTTSDMLMRVQLPASAGITNSGGNADNNSMWANVGSMYNQGFEFDINVTLVKKDFEWNM
;
A
#
# COMPACT_ATOMS: atom_id res chain seq x y z
N SER A 1 -0.79 17.20 -14.07
CA SER A 1 -1.49 15.91 -13.82
C SER A 1 -2.71 16.18 -12.96
N TYR A 2 -3.75 15.40 -13.14
CA TYR A 2 -4.96 15.40 -12.31
C TYR A 2 -5.25 13.97 -11.85
N THR A 3 -5.91 13.87 -10.69
CA THR A 3 -6.39 12.62 -10.13
C THR A 3 -7.88 12.76 -9.85
N PHE A 4 -8.59 11.65 -9.94
CA PHE A 4 -9.98 11.50 -9.56
C PHE A 4 -10.07 10.35 -8.58
N SER A 5 -10.86 10.49 -7.52
CA SER A 5 -11.10 9.42 -6.57
C SER A 5 -12.57 9.35 -6.20
N PHE A 6 -13.13 8.15 -6.27
CA PHE A 6 -14.45 7.81 -5.75
C PHE A 6 -14.29 6.81 -4.63
N PHE A 7 -14.87 7.11 -3.49
CA PHE A 7 -14.75 6.30 -2.27
C PHE A 7 -16.13 5.94 -1.73
N ASN A 8 -16.31 4.68 -1.35
CA ASN A 8 -17.48 4.20 -0.63
C ASN A 8 -17.05 3.29 0.51
N ARG A 9 -17.70 3.43 1.67
CA ARG A 9 -17.45 2.62 2.85
C ARG A 9 -18.74 2.27 3.56
N ILE A 10 -18.83 1.02 4.02
CA ILE A 10 -19.94 0.48 4.80
C ILE A 10 -19.35 -0.17 6.05
N ASP A 11 -19.83 0.24 7.20
CA ASP A 11 -19.52 -0.38 8.49
C ASP A 11 -20.82 -0.90 9.11
N TYR A 12 -20.82 -2.17 9.50
CA TYR A 12 -21.94 -2.84 10.10
C TYR A 12 -21.55 -3.44 11.44
N LYS A 13 -22.38 -3.24 12.44
CA LYS A 13 -22.20 -3.74 13.80
C LYS A 13 -23.45 -4.49 14.23
N PHE A 14 -23.31 -5.79 14.49
CA PHE A 14 -24.39 -6.65 14.92
C PHE A 14 -24.22 -7.11 16.36
N LYS A 15 -25.28 -6.94 17.18
CA LYS A 15 -25.30 -7.30 18.61
C LYS A 15 -24.12 -6.78 19.43
N GLN A 16 -23.50 -5.69 19.02
CA GLN A 16 -22.31 -5.11 19.62
C GLN A 16 -21.06 -6.05 19.63
N ARG A 17 -21.13 -7.22 19.04
CA ARG A 17 -20.10 -8.28 19.07
C ARG A 17 -19.48 -8.56 17.73
N TYR A 18 -20.26 -8.48 16.65
CA TYR A 18 -19.79 -8.74 15.29
C TYR A 18 -19.63 -7.42 14.56
N LEU A 19 -18.43 -7.17 14.11
CA LEU A 19 -18.05 -5.95 13.40
C LEU A 19 -17.66 -6.34 11.99
N LEU A 20 -18.26 -5.72 11.00
CA LEU A 20 -17.93 -5.91 9.59
C LEU A 20 -17.72 -4.57 8.93
N GLY A 21 -16.67 -4.45 8.16
CA GLY A 21 -16.38 -3.26 7.35
C GLY A 21 -16.04 -3.66 5.94
N ALA A 22 -16.49 -2.88 4.98
CA ALA A 22 -16.11 -3.01 3.58
C ALA A 22 -15.89 -1.64 2.98
N SER A 23 -14.89 -1.49 2.13
CA SER A 23 -14.70 -0.28 1.36
C SER A 23 -14.33 -0.58 -0.09
N PHE A 24 -14.70 0.33 -0.96
CA PHE A 24 -14.34 0.34 -2.36
C PHE A 24 -13.84 1.72 -2.74
N VAL A 25 -12.71 1.74 -3.43
CA VAL A 25 -12.09 2.97 -3.94
C VAL A 25 -11.80 2.79 -5.41
N ARG A 26 -12.27 3.72 -6.23
CA ARG A 26 -11.89 3.83 -7.63
C ARG A 26 -11.08 5.10 -7.82
N GLU A 27 -9.84 4.94 -8.23
CA GLU A 27 -8.94 6.05 -8.49
C GLU A 27 -8.57 6.14 -9.97
N GLY A 28 -8.51 7.36 -10.47
CA GLY A 28 -8.08 7.67 -11.82
C GLY A 28 -6.92 8.63 -11.84
N SER A 29 -5.90 8.37 -12.67
CA SER A 29 -4.74 9.23 -12.81
C SER A 29 -4.42 9.53 -14.26
N SER A 30 -4.22 10.81 -14.56
CA SER A 30 -3.79 11.26 -15.89
C SER A 30 -2.34 10.90 -16.26
N LYS A 31 -1.60 10.30 -15.34
CA LYS A 31 -0.24 9.81 -15.56
C LYS A 31 -0.22 8.54 -16.40
N PHE A 32 -1.31 7.76 -16.38
CA PHE A 32 -1.47 6.54 -17.15
C PHE A 32 -2.22 6.77 -18.46
N VAL A 33 -2.03 5.88 -19.42
CA VAL A 33 -2.83 5.84 -20.65
C VAL A 33 -4.29 5.51 -20.32
N LYS A 34 -5.20 5.75 -21.26
CA LYS A 34 -6.65 5.63 -21.07
C LYS A 34 -7.05 4.26 -20.53
N GLU A 35 -6.42 3.20 -21.02
CA GLU A 35 -6.70 1.80 -20.68
C GLU A 35 -6.32 1.46 -19.23
N ASN A 36 -5.24 2.06 -18.71
CA ASN A 36 -4.69 1.79 -17.38
C ASN A 36 -4.95 2.94 -16.39
N ARG A 37 -5.76 3.91 -16.78
CA ARG A 37 -6.00 5.14 -16.02
C ARG A 37 -6.66 4.90 -14.68
N PHE A 38 -7.59 3.94 -14.61
CA PHE A 38 -8.36 3.65 -13.42
C PHE A 38 -7.83 2.42 -12.70
N GLY A 39 -7.72 2.53 -11.38
CA GLY A 39 -7.47 1.43 -10.46
C GLY A 39 -8.66 1.25 -9.53
N ASP A 40 -9.09 0.00 -9.35
CA ASP A 40 -10.15 -0.38 -8.42
C ASP A 40 -9.51 -1.10 -7.25
N PHE A 41 -9.79 -0.60 -6.03
CA PHE A 41 -9.23 -1.10 -4.79
C PHE A 41 -10.34 -1.35 -3.79
N TYR A 42 -10.24 -2.44 -3.05
CA TYR A 42 -11.26 -2.82 -2.07
C TYR A 42 -10.61 -3.27 -0.78
N SER A 43 -11.34 -3.10 0.31
CA SER A 43 -10.97 -3.68 1.58
C SER A 43 -12.17 -4.29 2.28
N VAL A 44 -11.89 -5.32 3.08
CA VAL A 44 -12.87 -5.93 3.96
C VAL A 44 -12.21 -6.12 5.32
N SER A 45 -12.99 -5.97 6.38
CA SER A 45 -12.54 -6.20 7.74
C SER A 45 -13.63 -6.87 8.56
N GLY A 46 -13.22 -7.70 9.49
CA GLY A 46 -14.09 -8.36 10.44
C GLY A 46 -13.53 -8.28 11.87
N GLY A 47 -14.42 -8.19 12.83
CA GLY A 47 -14.09 -8.24 14.24
C GLY A 47 -15.15 -9.04 15.02
N TRP A 48 -14.70 -9.84 15.95
CA TRP A 48 -15.57 -10.61 16.84
C TRP A 48 -15.13 -10.40 18.29
N ILE A 49 -16.02 -9.84 19.09
CA ILE A 49 -15.82 -9.68 20.53
C ILE A 49 -16.27 -10.98 21.20
N ILE A 50 -15.31 -11.88 21.41
CA ILE A 50 -15.55 -13.23 21.94
C ILE A 50 -15.95 -13.15 23.41
N SER A 51 -15.35 -12.21 24.18
CA SER A 51 -15.64 -12.02 25.60
C SER A 51 -17.12 -11.76 25.90
N ASP A 52 -17.87 -11.21 24.96
CA ASP A 52 -19.28 -10.88 25.13
C ASP A 52 -20.22 -12.08 24.83
N GLU A 53 -19.67 -13.22 24.42
CA GLU A 53 -20.46 -14.40 24.12
C GLU A 53 -20.95 -15.13 25.39
N ALA A 54 -22.08 -15.80 25.25
CA ALA A 54 -22.71 -16.49 26.40
C ALA A 54 -21.82 -17.59 27.03
N PHE A 55 -21.00 -18.25 26.18
CA PHE A 55 -20.08 -19.30 26.66
C PHE A 55 -18.87 -18.76 27.43
N MET A 56 -18.58 -17.46 27.30
CA MET A 56 -17.46 -16.80 27.99
C MET A 56 -17.84 -16.23 29.37
N ARG A 57 -19.12 -16.23 29.74
CA ARG A 57 -19.60 -15.63 31.01
C ARG A 57 -18.93 -16.20 32.26
N ASN A 58 -18.50 -17.46 32.22
CA ASN A 58 -17.83 -18.12 33.33
C ASN A 58 -16.32 -17.85 33.41
N ALA A 59 -15.76 -17.18 32.39
CA ALA A 59 -14.34 -16.85 32.34
C ALA A 59 -14.08 -15.46 32.95
N GLY A 60 -14.37 -15.30 34.24
CA GLY A 60 -14.35 -14.03 34.96
C GLY A 60 -12.98 -13.29 34.99
N PHE A 61 -11.89 -13.99 34.62
CA PHE A 61 -10.57 -13.38 34.52
C PHE A 61 -10.34 -12.68 33.17
N ILE A 62 -11.19 -12.92 32.17
CA ILE A 62 -11.08 -12.31 30.82
C ILE A 62 -12.00 -11.09 30.78
N SER A 63 -11.41 -9.91 30.68
CA SER A 63 -12.14 -8.65 30.56
C SER A 63 -12.46 -8.30 29.10
N LEU A 64 -11.56 -8.65 28.17
CA LEU A 64 -11.75 -8.51 26.73
C LEU A 64 -11.02 -9.63 26.00
N LEU A 65 -11.69 -10.20 25.02
CA LEU A 65 -11.08 -11.08 24.02
C LEU A 65 -11.73 -10.75 22.67
N LYS A 66 -10.95 -10.16 21.75
CA LYS A 66 -11.45 -9.75 20.45
C LYS A 66 -10.55 -10.26 19.34
N LEU A 67 -11.14 -11.05 18.46
CA LEU A 67 -10.50 -11.45 17.21
C LEU A 67 -10.78 -10.39 16.14
N ARG A 68 -9.76 -10.01 15.37
CA ARG A 68 -9.89 -9.09 14.23
C ARG A 68 -9.13 -9.61 13.02
N GLY A 69 -9.66 -9.31 11.85
CA GLY A 69 -9.01 -9.63 10.59
C GLY A 69 -9.35 -8.60 9.54
N SER A 70 -8.40 -8.29 8.68
CA SER A 70 -8.63 -7.42 7.55
C SER A 70 -7.83 -7.85 6.33
N TYR A 71 -8.39 -7.55 5.17
CA TYR A 71 -7.74 -7.61 3.87
C TYR A 71 -8.01 -6.30 3.16
N GLY A 72 -6.99 -5.71 2.56
CA GLY A 72 -7.13 -4.47 1.80
C GLY A 72 -6.17 -4.38 0.63
N GLU A 73 -6.63 -3.71 -0.41
CA GLU A 73 -5.81 -3.32 -1.55
C GLU A 73 -5.75 -1.80 -1.67
N THR A 74 -4.57 -1.27 -2.00
CA THR A 74 -4.36 0.15 -2.32
C THR A 74 -3.47 0.28 -3.54
N GLY A 75 -3.69 1.34 -4.32
CA GLY A 75 -2.88 1.68 -5.49
C GLY A 75 -1.81 2.72 -5.17
N ASN A 76 -0.69 2.59 -5.84
CA ASN A 76 0.33 3.62 -5.85
C ASN A 76 0.56 4.11 -7.28
N GLN A 77 0.49 5.43 -7.47
CA GLN A 77 0.71 6.13 -8.74
C GLN A 77 1.96 7.04 -8.70
N ASN A 78 2.89 6.77 -7.79
CA ASN A 78 4.08 7.61 -7.63
C ASN A 78 5.09 7.41 -8.75
N ILE A 79 4.71 7.84 -9.95
CA ILE A 79 5.53 7.83 -11.16
C ILE A 79 5.63 9.25 -11.73
N PRO A 80 6.72 9.57 -12.44
CA PRO A 80 6.79 10.78 -13.24
C PRO A 80 5.68 10.85 -14.29
N SER A 81 5.21 12.05 -14.60
CA SER A 81 4.10 12.25 -15.55
C SER A 81 4.48 11.92 -17.01
N GLU A 82 5.76 11.83 -17.30
CA GLU A 82 6.32 11.51 -18.61
C GLU A 82 6.48 10.02 -18.90
N VAL A 83 6.19 9.14 -17.92
CA VAL A 83 6.38 7.67 -18.09
C VAL A 83 5.65 7.13 -19.31
N THR A 84 4.47 7.65 -19.59
CA THR A 84 3.63 7.22 -20.72
C THR A 84 3.81 8.05 -21.98
N LYS A 85 4.80 8.97 -22.00
CA LYS A 85 5.06 9.89 -23.13
C LYS A 85 6.51 9.81 -23.56
N ASN A 86 6.73 9.79 -24.86
CA ASN A 86 8.07 10.04 -25.37
C ASN A 86 8.44 11.50 -25.09
N SER A 87 9.62 11.73 -24.58
CA SER A 87 10.18 13.07 -24.47
C SER A 87 11.47 13.17 -25.28
N TYR A 88 11.68 14.33 -25.86
CA TYR A 88 12.84 14.62 -26.67
C TYR A 88 13.60 15.78 -26.05
N SER A 89 14.92 15.74 -26.13
CA SER A 89 15.79 16.81 -25.68
C SER A 89 16.57 17.36 -26.86
N ILE A 90 16.76 18.67 -26.86
CA ILE A 90 17.52 19.39 -27.88
C ILE A 90 18.84 19.84 -27.25
N LYS A 91 19.97 19.46 -27.82
CA LYS A 91 21.26 19.96 -27.38
C LYS A 91 21.60 21.24 -28.14
N SER A 92 21.70 22.34 -27.41
CA SER A 92 21.89 23.70 -27.95
C SER A 92 23.22 23.96 -28.65
N LYS A 93 24.17 23.04 -28.67
CA LYS A 93 25.49 23.19 -29.30
C LYS A 93 25.89 22.06 -30.24
N GLN A 94 24.96 21.17 -30.57
CA GLN A 94 25.23 20.10 -31.54
C GLN A 94 24.32 20.27 -32.76
N TYR A 95 24.92 20.59 -33.87
CA TYR A 95 24.25 20.78 -35.15
C TYR A 95 24.70 19.67 -36.10
N TYR A 96 23.76 19.12 -36.87
CA TYR A 96 24.00 18.30 -38.01
C TYR A 96 23.38 19.02 -39.21
N ASN A 97 24.19 19.38 -40.21
CA ASN A 97 23.76 20.10 -41.39
C ASN A 97 22.90 21.36 -41.07
N ASN A 98 23.37 22.21 -40.16
CA ASN A 98 22.72 23.42 -39.63
C ASN A 98 21.39 23.19 -38.89
N MET A 99 20.99 21.96 -38.64
CA MET A 99 19.83 21.64 -37.80
C MET A 99 20.27 21.20 -36.40
N GLN A 100 19.56 21.63 -35.38
CA GLN A 100 19.81 21.19 -34.00
C GLN A 100 19.53 19.72 -33.87
N ASN A 101 20.44 18.99 -33.24
CA ASN A 101 20.23 17.58 -32.93
C ASN A 101 19.17 17.43 -31.86
N MET A 102 18.12 16.69 -32.19
CA MET A 102 17.09 16.24 -31.28
C MET A 102 17.29 14.76 -31.04
N PHE A 103 17.30 14.38 -29.77
CA PHE A 103 17.42 12.97 -29.37
C PHE A 103 16.32 12.57 -28.39
N LEU A 104 15.96 11.30 -28.40
CA LEU A 104 14.97 10.74 -27.53
C LEU A 104 15.52 10.69 -26.09
N TRP A 105 14.87 11.41 -25.18
CA TRP A 105 15.26 11.50 -23.78
C TRP A 105 14.58 10.42 -22.92
N ASN A 106 13.32 10.13 -23.19
CA ASN A 106 12.52 9.13 -22.48
C ASN A 106 11.66 8.35 -23.46
N ILE A 107 11.68 7.02 -23.32
CA ILE A 107 10.77 6.12 -24.03
C ILE A 107 9.49 5.95 -23.22
N ALA A 108 8.37 6.17 -23.88
CA ALA A 108 7.05 5.92 -23.30
C ALA A 108 6.83 4.45 -23.02
N ASN A 109 6.40 4.13 -21.79
CA ASN A 109 5.81 2.84 -21.49
C ASN A 109 4.28 2.99 -21.41
N LYS A 110 3.59 2.65 -22.50
CA LYS A 110 2.13 2.67 -22.55
C LYS A 110 1.50 1.54 -21.75
N ALA A 111 2.26 0.50 -21.40
CA ALA A 111 1.80 -0.61 -20.57
C ALA A 111 1.91 -0.32 -19.06
N ALA A 112 2.48 0.84 -18.68
CA ALA A 112 2.57 1.23 -17.28
C ALA A 112 1.19 1.28 -16.63
N LYS A 113 1.07 0.63 -15.47
CA LYS A 113 -0.17 0.50 -14.68
C LYS A 113 0.09 0.78 -13.21
N TRP A 114 -0.98 0.82 -12.42
CA TRP A 114 -0.93 1.01 -10.99
C TRP A 114 -0.10 -0.08 -10.30
N GLU A 115 0.79 0.32 -9.43
CA GLU A 115 1.40 -0.56 -8.44
C GLU A 115 0.36 -0.91 -7.38
N LYS A 116 0.26 -2.19 -7.00
CA LYS A 116 -0.74 -2.68 -6.05
C LYS A 116 -0.09 -3.09 -4.74
N ASN A 117 -0.60 -2.54 -3.65
CA ASN A 117 -0.23 -2.94 -2.30
C ASN A 117 -1.41 -3.70 -1.69
N LYS A 118 -1.17 -4.95 -1.29
CA LYS A 118 -2.12 -5.83 -0.60
C LYS A 118 -1.68 -6.02 0.83
N SER A 119 -2.60 -5.85 1.77
CA SER A 119 -2.36 -6.08 3.19
C SER A 119 -3.33 -7.13 3.71
N ILE A 120 -2.80 -8.06 4.49
CA ILE A 120 -3.56 -9.02 5.31
C ILE A 120 -3.11 -8.78 6.74
N ASP A 121 -4.06 -8.54 7.63
CA ASP A 121 -3.81 -8.35 9.04
C ASP A 121 -4.77 -9.23 9.84
N LEU A 122 -4.24 -10.05 10.76
CA LEU A 122 -4.99 -10.88 11.70
C LEU A 122 -4.51 -10.53 13.09
N GLY A 123 -5.42 -10.31 14.03
CA GLY A 123 -5.05 -9.91 15.38
C GLY A 123 -6.00 -10.43 16.43
N LEU A 124 -5.46 -10.64 17.62
CA LEU A 124 -6.17 -10.98 18.84
C LEU A 124 -5.85 -9.92 19.89
N ASP A 125 -6.85 -9.14 20.27
CA ASP A 125 -6.75 -8.17 21.36
C ASP A 125 -7.28 -8.82 22.63
N TYR A 126 -6.54 -8.69 23.74
CA TYR A 126 -6.91 -9.30 25.02
C TYR A 126 -6.74 -8.32 26.18
N ALA A 127 -7.62 -8.48 27.17
CA ALA A 127 -7.47 -7.84 28.47
C ALA A 127 -7.91 -8.81 29.55
N LEU A 128 -7.07 -8.96 30.58
CA LEU A 128 -7.21 -9.94 31.65
C LEU A 128 -7.21 -9.26 33.02
N PHE A 129 -7.79 -9.93 34.00
CA PHE A 129 -7.74 -9.51 35.42
C PHE A 129 -8.20 -8.06 35.63
N ASN A 130 -9.42 -7.72 35.15
CA ASN A 130 -9.95 -6.35 35.19
C ASN A 130 -9.02 -5.32 34.54
N ASN A 131 -8.51 -5.64 33.33
CA ASN A 131 -7.59 -4.81 32.55
C ASN A 131 -6.19 -4.58 33.15
N LYS A 132 -5.81 -5.37 34.17
CA LYS A 132 -4.45 -5.26 34.72
C LYS A 132 -3.37 -5.72 33.73
N VAL A 133 -3.69 -6.70 32.91
CA VAL A 133 -2.83 -7.16 31.82
C VAL A 133 -3.63 -7.04 30.55
N ASN A 134 -3.15 -6.28 29.60
CA ASN A 134 -3.78 -6.14 28.30
C ASN A 134 -2.74 -6.05 27.18
N GLY A 135 -3.15 -6.33 25.96
CA GLY A 135 -2.24 -6.29 24.84
C GLY A 135 -2.86 -6.86 23.58
N SER A 136 -2.02 -7.08 22.60
CA SER A 136 -2.41 -7.68 21.32
C SER A 136 -1.35 -8.64 20.78
N ILE A 137 -1.81 -9.59 20.00
CA ILE A 137 -0.98 -10.46 19.17
C ILE A 137 -1.48 -10.27 17.74
N ALA A 138 -0.62 -9.90 16.83
CA ALA A 138 -0.99 -9.68 15.45
C ALA A 138 -0.03 -10.36 14.49
N TYR A 139 -0.58 -10.86 13.39
CA TYR A 139 0.15 -11.28 12.21
C TYR A 139 -0.19 -10.35 11.07
N TYR A 140 0.81 -9.90 10.35
CA TYR A 140 0.62 -9.11 9.13
C TYR A 140 1.38 -9.69 7.95
N ARG A 141 0.82 -9.47 6.77
CA ARG A 141 1.50 -9.70 5.49
C ARG A 141 1.14 -8.59 4.52
N ARG A 142 2.16 -7.86 4.06
CA ARG A 142 2.04 -6.81 3.05
C ARG A 142 2.76 -7.26 1.80
N THR A 143 2.08 -7.21 0.66
CA THR A 143 2.63 -7.61 -0.64
C THR A 143 2.48 -6.44 -1.60
N THR A 144 3.59 -5.98 -2.15
CA THR A 144 3.61 -5.01 -3.24
C THR A 144 3.84 -5.77 -4.55
N SER A 145 2.96 -5.60 -5.51
CA SER A 145 3.03 -6.19 -6.84
C SER A 145 3.00 -5.12 -7.92
N ASP A 146 3.47 -5.48 -9.11
CA ASP A 146 3.58 -4.55 -10.24
C ASP A 146 4.41 -3.30 -9.89
N MET A 147 5.50 -3.46 -9.12
CA MET A 147 6.36 -2.37 -8.68
C MET A 147 6.89 -1.59 -9.88
N LEU A 148 6.75 -0.28 -9.80
CA LEU A 148 7.22 0.64 -10.83
C LEU A 148 8.70 0.95 -10.60
N MET A 149 9.53 0.42 -11.47
CA MET A 149 10.99 0.56 -11.39
C MET A 149 11.58 1.01 -12.73
N ARG A 150 12.76 1.60 -12.68
CA ARG A 150 13.56 1.86 -13.89
C ARG A 150 14.25 0.58 -14.32
N VAL A 151 13.99 0.17 -15.56
CA VAL A 151 14.64 -0.97 -16.21
C VAL A 151 15.60 -0.46 -17.25
N GLN A 152 16.85 -0.92 -17.19
CA GLN A 152 17.85 -0.56 -18.19
C GLN A 152 17.50 -1.18 -19.55
N LEU A 153 17.66 -0.41 -20.59
CA LEU A 153 17.43 -0.82 -21.97
C LEU A 153 18.77 -1.16 -22.64
N PRO A 154 18.82 -2.10 -23.57
CA PRO A 154 20.01 -2.37 -24.34
C PRO A 154 20.38 -1.15 -25.20
N ALA A 155 21.66 -0.98 -25.51
CA ALA A 155 22.16 0.14 -26.33
C ALA A 155 21.48 0.20 -27.72
N SER A 156 21.03 -0.94 -28.22
CA SER A 156 20.27 -1.07 -29.49
C SER A 156 18.91 -0.39 -29.45
N ALA A 157 18.39 0.01 -28.28
CA ALA A 157 17.13 0.75 -28.17
C ALA A 157 17.23 2.20 -28.69
N GLY A 158 18.43 2.66 -29.06
CA GLY A 158 18.66 3.96 -29.70
C GLY A 158 18.57 5.17 -28.76
N ILE A 159 18.46 4.95 -27.45
CA ILE A 159 18.56 6.02 -26.46
C ILE A 159 20.05 6.21 -26.18
N THR A 160 20.66 7.18 -26.79
CA THR A 160 22.04 7.54 -26.51
C THR A 160 22.09 8.68 -25.51
N ASN A 161 22.60 8.36 -24.34
CA ASN A 161 22.91 9.36 -23.36
C ASN A 161 24.24 10.01 -23.65
N SER A 162 24.23 11.14 -24.28
CA SER A 162 25.46 11.91 -24.52
C SER A 162 25.95 12.68 -23.28
N GLY A 163 25.46 12.31 -22.08
CA GLY A 163 25.86 12.93 -20.81
C GLY A 163 26.64 12.04 -19.84
N GLY A 164 26.96 10.79 -20.22
CA GLY A 164 27.79 9.90 -19.40
C GLY A 164 27.10 9.27 -18.18
N ASN A 165 25.86 9.58 -17.90
CA ASN A 165 25.11 8.94 -16.81
C ASN A 165 24.33 7.73 -17.32
N ALA A 166 24.69 6.54 -16.84
CA ALA A 166 24.03 5.27 -17.20
C ALA A 166 22.52 5.24 -16.94
N ASP A 167 22.02 6.14 -16.09
CA ASP A 167 20.61 6.19 -15.68
C ASP A 167 19.63 6.57 -16.80
N ASN A 168 20.10 7.14 -17.89
CA ASN A 168 19.22 7.64 -18.94
C ASN A 168 18.89 6.62 -20.04
N ASN A 169 19.56 5.45 -20.05
CA ASN A 169 19.21 4.36 -20.96
C ASN A 169 18.21 3.40 -20.26
N SER A 170 17.17 3.96 -19.68
CA SER A 170 16.19 3.21 -18.91
C SER A 170 14.78 3.67 -19.18
N MET A 171 13.82 2.77 -18.99
CA MET A 171 12.39 3.08 -19.02
C MET A 171 11.72 2.65 -17.72
N TRP A 172 10.63 3.29 -17.38
CA TRP A 172 9.79 2.86 -16.27
C TRP A 172 8.93 1.67 -16.68
N ALA A 173 8.96 0.60 -15.90
CA ALA A 173 8.12 -0.60 -16.13
C ALA A 173 7.63 -1.17 -14.81
N ASN A 174 6.49 -1.85 -14.88
CA ASN A 174 5.98 -2.64 -13.77
C ASN A 174 6.72 -3.98 -13.73
N VAL A 175 7.72 -4.06 -12.88
CA VAL A 175 8.58 -5.25 -12.74
C VAL A 175 8.79 -5.56 -11.28
N GLY A 176 8.69 -6.83 -10.96
CA GLY A 176 8.95 -7.31 -9.61
C GLY A 176 7.76 -7.22 -8.67
N SER A 177 7.91 -7.94 -7.60
CA SER A 177 7.05 -7.93 -6.44
C SER A 177 7.89 -8.17 -5.20
N MET A 178 7.42 -7.66 -4.07
CA MET A 178 8.02 -7.94 -2.78
C MET A 178 6.93 -8.19 -1.74
N TYR A 179 7.27 -8.89 -0.68
CA TYR A 179 6.40 -9.03 0.47
C TYR A 179 7.18 -8.86 1.77
N ASN A 180 6.46 -8.40 2.78
CA ASN A 180 6.92 -8.33 4.16
C ASN A 180 5.84 -8.97 5.03
N GLN A 181 6.23 -9.81 5.98
CA GLN A 181 5.32 -10.46 6.92
C GLN A 181 5.99 -10.59 8.27
N GLY A 182 5.18 -10.58 9.33
CA GLY A 182 5.70 -10.71 10.69
C GLY A 182 4.62 -10.89 11.71
N PHE A 183 5.07 -11.09 12.96
CA PHE A 183 4.24 -11.09 14.14
C PHE A 183 4.59 -9.87 14.99
N GLU A 184 3.57 -9.28 15.57
CA GLU A 184 3.67 -8.17 16.52
C GLU A 184 3.05 -8.61 17.83
N PHE A 185 3.74 -8.31 18.93
CA PHE A 185 3.28 -8.61 20.28
C PHE A 185 3.34 -7.33 21.10
N ASP A 186 2.23 -7.01 21.73
CA ASP A 186 2.12 -5.91 22.66
C ASP A 186 1.59 -6.43 23.99
N ILE A 187 2.22 -6.04 25.09
CA ILE A 187 1.81 -6.42 26.45
C ILE A 187 1.96 -5.20 27.35
N ASN A 188 0.87 -4.81 27.99
CA ASN A 188 0.83 -3.76 28.98
C ASN A 188 0.40 -4.36 30.34
N VAL A 189 1.14 -4.02 31.39
CA VAL A 189 0.85 -4.51 32.76
C VAL A 189 0.71 -3.33 33.69
N THR A 190 -0.45 -3.22 34.34
CA THR A 190 -0.68 -2.22 35.41
C THR A 190 -0.34 -2.87 36.75
N LEU A 191 0.81 -2.51 37.32
CA LEU A 191 1.32 -3.09 38.55
C LEU A 191 0.65 -2.51 39.81
N VAL A 192 0.43 -1.21 39.83
CA VAL A 192 -0.19 -0.50 40.94
C VAL A 192 -1.25 0.47 40.42
N LYS A 193 -2.44 0.40 40.98
CA LYS A 193 -3.53 1.33 40.68
C LYS A 193 -4.23 1.72 41.98
N LYS A 194 -3.70 2.76 42.64
CA LYS A 194 -4.32 3.42 43.80
C LYS A 194 -4.06 4.94 43.65
N ASP A 195 -3.51 5.60 44.68
CA ASP A 195 -3.11 6.99 44.62
C ASP A 195 -1.88 7.25 43.75
N PHE A 196 -1.15 6.19 43.40
CA PHE A 196 -0.02 6.16 42.46
C PHE A 196 -0.26 5.07 41.41
N GLU A 197 -0.19 5.40 40.14
CA GLU A 197 -0.33 4.47 39.00
C GLU A 197 1.03 4.20 38.38
N TRP A 198 1.42 2.91 38.26
CA TRP A 198 2.62 2.47 37.58
C TRP A 198 2.27 1.45 36.50
N ASN A 199 2.57 1.81 35.25
CA ASN A 199 2.39 0.96 34.08
C ASN A 199 3.78 0.62 33.49
N MET A 200 3.89 -0.60 32.96
CA MET A 200 5.07 -1.10 32.28
C MET A 200 4.65 -1.73 30.94
#